data_37ebfdb9df59ce39c644e3ee94c76d81
#
_entry.id   37ebfdb9df59ce39c644e3ee94c76d81
#
_cell.length_a   1.000
_cell.length_b   1.000
_cell.length_c   1.000
_cell.angle_alpha   90.00
_cell.angle_beta   90.00
_cell.angle_gamma   90.00
#
_symmetry.space_group_name_H-M   'P 1'
#
loop_
_entity.id
_entity.type
_entity.pdbx_description
1 polymer ?
#
loop_
_entity_poly.entity_id
_entity_poly.type
_entity_poly.pdbx_seq_one_letter_code
_entity_poly.pdbx_strand_id
1 'polypeptide(L)'
;PTIFCALCTLVIFGMTFWGIRSRHVKRAAYVIITLITFFEFPILYYIYQTGTIVYMVLAMVAIATFLPTTAAVIFGCLAFLVDMSATILAYYHPVDVELVTAESELNSTLCSLMIVLFSVFTITIILNMQQKKQAEELTSLSRQLEQAADHDALTGLYNRRYLNRYLERLAQKGKKDVYA
;
A
#
# COMPACT_ATOMS: atom_id res chain seq x y z
N PRO A 1 4.11 -29.66 -5.67
CA PRO A 1 4.29 -28.23 -5.39
C PRO A 1 4.16 -27.39 -6.65
N THR A 2 4.85 -27.71 -7.75
CA THR A 2 4.82 -26.96 -9.03
C THR A 2 3.41 -26.80 -9.62
N ILE A 3 2.58 -27.85 -9.56
CA ILE A 3 1.19 -27.82 -10.04
C ILE A 3 0.35 -26.87 -9.19
N PHE A 4 0.55 -26.86 -7.87
CA PHE A 4 -0.15 -25.94 -6.96
C PHE A 4 0.19 -24.48 -7.27
N CYS A 5 1.47 -24.13 -7.39
CA CYS A 5 1.92 -22.79 -7.76
C CYS A 5 1.37 -22.36 -9.13
N ALA A 6 1.38 -23.25 -10.12
CA ALA A 6 0.82 -22.97 -11.44
C ALA A 6 -0.70 -22.68 -11.38
N LEU A 7 -1.44 -23.44 -10.58
CA LEU A 7 -2.88 -23.20 -10.36
C LEU A 7 -3.13 -21.85 -9.66
N CYS A 8 -2.39 -21.53 -8.60
CA CYS A 8 -2.49 -20.24 -7.92
C CYS A 8 -2.20 -19.08 -8.88
N THR A 9 -1.13 -19.19 -9.66
CA THR A 9 -0.77 -18.18 -10.66
C THR A 9 -1.87 -17.98 -11.71
N LEU A 10 -2.47 -19.07 -12.20
CA LEU A 10 -3.58 -19.00 -13.15
C LEU A 10 -4.82 -18.32 -12.54
N VAL A 11 -5.14 -18.63 -11.28
CA VAL A 11 -6.26 -17.99 -10.56
C VAL A 11 -6.00 -16.50 -10.38
N ILE A 12 -4.80 -16.11 -9.94
CA ILE A 12 -4.41 -14.70 -9.76
C ILE A 12 -4.50 -13.96 -11.09
N PHE A 13 -3.97 -14.54 -12.17
CA PHE A 13 -4.04 -13.93 -13.51
C PHE A 13 -5.48 -13.79 -14.00
N GLY A 14 -6.29 -14.82 -13.84
CA GLY A 14 -7.72 -14.80 -14.19
C GLY A 14 -8.51 -13.74 -13.41
N MET A 15 -8.27 -13.63 -12.10
CA MET A 15 -8.91 -12.61 -11.25
C MET A 15 -8.46 -11.19 -11.58
N THR A 16 -7.17 -11.01 -11.93
CA THR A 16 -6.64 -9.73 -12.37
C THR A 16 -7.31 -9.30 -13.69
N PHE A 17 -7.36 -10.20 -14.67
CA PHE A 17 -8.01 -9.96 -15.97
C PHE A 17 -9.48 -9.64 -15.79
N TRP A 18 -10.22 -10.42 -14.99
CA TRP A 18 -11.61 -10.16 -14.66
C TRP A 18 -11.81 -8.81 -13.98
N GLY A 19 -10.97 -8.46 -13.00
CA GLY A 19 -11.02 -7.20 -12.29
C GLY A 19 -10.87 -5.98 -13.21
N ILE A 20 -9.93 -6.05 -14.15
CA ILE A 20 -9.69 -5.00 -15.15
C ILE A 20 -10.89 -4.88 -16.09
N ARG A 21 -11.37 -6.02 -16.64
CA ARG A 21 -12.47 -6.03 -17.63
C ARG A 21 -13.81 -5.62 -17.04
N SER A 22 -14.11 -6.02 -15.82
CA SER A 22 -15.37 -5.72 -15.13
C SER A 22 -15.37 -4.38 -14.39
N ARG A 23 -14.26 -3.63 -14.37
CA ARG A 23 -14.04 -2.41 -13.58
C ARG A 23 -14.18 -2.62 -12.05
N HIS A 24 -14.11 -3.86 -11.58
CA HIS A 24 -14.18 -4.21 -10.15
C HIS A 24 -12.78 -4.48 -9.57
N VAL A 25 -11.81 -3.64 -9.91
CA VAL A 25 -10.39 -3.81 -9.53
C VAL A 25 -10.20 -3.99 -8.02
N LYS A 26 -10.90 -3.20 -7.19
CA LYS A 26 -10.82 -3.33 -5.73
C LYS A 26 -11.25 -4.70 -5.22
N ARG A 27 -12.35 -5.25 -5.74
CA ARG A 27 -12.84 -6.58 -5.33
C ARG A 27 -11.87 -7.68 -5.77
N ALA A 28 -11.34 -7.59 -6.98
CA ALA A 28 -10.33 -8.53 -7.46
C ALA A 28 -9.06 -8.47 -6.59
N ALA A 29 -8.59 -7.27 -6.24
CA ALA A 29 -7.44 -7.09 -5.36
C ALA A 29 -7.67 -7.73 -3.97
N TYR A 30 -8.84 -7.57 -3.36
CA TYR A 30 -9.14 -8.21 -2.06
C TYR A 30 -9.07 -9.74 -2.15
N VAL A 31 -9.66 -10.34 -3.19
CA VAL A 31 -9.61 -11.79 -3.38
C VAL A 31 -8.18 -12.27 -3.59
N ILE A 32 -7.41 -11.57 -4.43
CA ILE A 32 -6.00 -11.92 -4.70
C ILE A 32 -5.17 -11.82 -3.43
N ILE A 33 -5.27 -10.72 -2.68
CA ILE A 33 -4.53 -10.54 -1.42
C ILE A 33 -4.90 -11.64 -0.43
N THR A 34 -6.19 -11.99 -0.30
CA THR A 34 -6.64 -13.05 0.60
C THR A 34 -6.05 -14.41 0.20
N LEU A 35 -6.11 -14.77 -1.09
CA LEU A 35 -5.56 -16.03 -1.59
C LEU A 35 -4.04 -16.14 -1.36
N ILE A 36 -3.30 -15.08 -1.69
CA ILE A 36 -1.84 -15.07 -1.53
C ILE A 36 -1.46 -15.16 -0.05
N THR A 37 -2.08 -14.33 0.79
CA THR A 37 -1.71 -14.20 2.20
C THR A 37 -2.07 -15.43 3.03
N PHE A 38 -3.27 -15.97 2.85
CA PHE A 38 -3.78 -17.04 3.73
C PHE A 38 -3.57 -18.45 3.19
N PHE A 39 -3.28 -18.59 1.91
CA PHE A 39 -3.14 -19.92 1.29
C PHE A 39 -1.78 -20.11 0.61
N GLU A 40 -1.41 -19.24 -0.31
CA GLU A 40 -0.24 -19.48 -1.15
C GLU A 40 1.07 -19.39 -0.34
N PHE A 41 1.31 -18.30 0.37
CA PHE A 41 2.57 -18.10 1.10
C PHE A 41 2.75 -19.05 2.29
N PRO A 42 1.76 -19.26 3.18
CA PRO A 42 1.91 -20.23 4.27
C PRO A 42 2.15 -21.66 3.78
N ILE A 43 1.45 -22.08 2.72
CA ILE A 43 1.63 -23.43 2.15
C ILE A 43 3.01 -23.55 1.50
N LEU A 44 3.45 -22.56 0.73
CA LEU A 44 4.79 -22.57 0.13
C LEU A 44 5.88 -22.57 1.18
N TYR A 45 5.74 -21.77 2.23
CA TYR A 45 6.69 -21.77 3.33
C TYR A 45 6.75 -23.12 4.03
N TYR A 46 5.61 -23.75 4.31
CA TYR A 46 5.55 -25.06 4.95
C TYR A 46 6.24 -26.14 4.09
N ILE A 47 6.04 -26.11 2.77
CA ILE A 47 6.60 -27.12 1.85
C ILE A 47 8.10 -26.93 1.64
N TYR A 48 8.53 -25.68 1.37
CA TYR A 48 9.90 -25.41 0.95
C TYR A 48 10.84 -25.03 2.09
N GLN A 49 10.30 -24.52 3.20
CA GLN A 49 11.05 -24.05 4.39
C GLN A 49 12.23 -23.13 4.08
N THR A 50 12.19 -22.46 2.92
CA THR A 50 13.25 -21.60 2.41
C THR A 50 12.84 -20.13 2.49
N GLY A 51 13.61 -19.23 1.90
CA GLY A 51 13.41 -17.76 1.93
C GLY A 51 12.03 -17.21 1.57
N THR A 52 11.03 -18.07 1.35
CA THR A 52 9.64 -17.70 1.08
C THR A 52 8.98 -16.91 2.21
N ILE A 53 9.49 -16.99 3.45
CA ILE A 53 9.02 -16.17 4.58
C ILE A 53 9.10 -14.67 4.27
N VAL A 54 10.01 -14.25 3.42
CA VAL A 54 10.19 -12.84 3.02
C VAL A 54 8.98 -12.33 2.23
N TYR A 55 8.27 -13.20 1.51
CA TYR A 55 7.05 -12.83 0.77
C TYR A 55 5.86 -12.51 1.70
N MET A 56 5.86 -13.03 2.94
CA MET A 56 4.87 -12.68 3.95
C MET A 56 4.91 -11.18 4.29
N VAL A 57 6.11 -10.58 4.29
CA VAL A 57 6.28 -9.12 4.45
C VAL A 57 5.61 -8.36 3.31
N LEU A 58 5.75 -8.86 2.08
CA LEU A 58 5.10 -8.24 0.91
C LEU A 58 3.58 -8.31 1.00
N ALA A 59 3.03 -9.43 1.47
CA ALA A 59 1.59 -9.58 1.73
C ALA A 59 1.08 -8.57 2.77
N MET A 60 1.83 -8.37 3.87
CA MET A 60 1.50 -7.36 4.89
C MET A 60 1.49 -5.94 4.32
N VAL A 61 2.47 -5.59 3.47
CA VAL A 61 2.51 -4.29 2.79
C VAL A 61 1.32 -4.14 1.84
N ALA A 62 0.95 -5.18 1.11
CA ALA A 62 -0.22 -5.16 0.22
C ALA A 62 -1.52 -4.98 1.00
N ILE A 63 -1.71 -5.68 2.12
CA ILE A 63 -2.84 -5.50 3.03
C ILE A 63 -2.94 -4.04 3.48
N ALA A 64 -1.85 -3.48 3.99
CA ALA A 64 -1.81 -2.11 4.49
C ALA A 64 -2.10 -1.04 3.41
N THR A 65 -1.76 -1.33 2.14
CA THR A 65 -1.89 -0.39 1.02
C THR A 65 -3.27 -0.41 0.37
N PHE A 66 -3.85 -1.59 0.23
CA PHE A 66 -5.08 -1.76 -0.58
C PHE A 66 -6.35 -1.87 0.25
N LEU A 67 -6.26 -2.22 1.54
CA LEU A 67 -7.44 -2.34 2.39
C LEU A 67 -7.71 -1.04 3.17
N PRO A 68 -8.99 -0.73 3.49
CA PRO A 68 -9.32 0.34 4.42
C PRO A 68 -8.75 0.04 5.81
N THR A 69 -8.39 1.07 6.57
CA THR A 69 -7.61 0.99 7.81
C THR A 69 -8.12 -0.08 8.79
N THR A 70 -9.43 -0.13 9.03
CA THR A 70 -10.02 -1.13 9.94
C THR A 70 -9.87 -2.56 9.43
N ALA A 71 -10.14 -2.78 8.14
CA ALA A 71 -9.96 -4.07 7.50
C ALA A 71 -8.48 -4.46 7.45
N ALA A 72 -7.58 -3.53 7.14
CA ALA A 72 -6.14 -3.76 7.10
C ALA A 72 -5.60 -4.24 8.45
N VAL A 73 -6.05 -3.67 9.57
CA VAL A 73 -5.65 -4.11 10.91
C VAL A 73 -6.14 -5.54 11.19
N ILE A 74 -7.42 -5.82 10.92
CA ILE A 74 -7.99 -7.16 11.17
C ILE A 74 -7.29 -8.22 10.30
N PHE A 75 -7.18 -7.97 8.99
CA PHE A 75 -6.51 -8.89 8.06
C PHE A 75 -5.02 -9.05 8.37
N GLY A 76 -4.34 -7.97 8.76
CA GLY A 76 -2.94 -8.01 9.17
C GLY A 76 -2.72 -8.86 10.42
N CYS A 77 -3.56 -8.71 11.45
CA CYS A 77 -3.49 -9.56 12.64
C CYS A 77 -3.75 -11.03 12.31
N LEU A 78 -4.77 -11.32 11.49
CA LEU A 78 -5.07 -12.69 11.06
C LEU A 78 -3.92 -13.28 10.23
N ALA A 79 -3.37 -12.52 9.28
CA ALA A 79 -2.22 -12.95 8.49
C ALA A 79 -1.03 -13.28 9.38
N PHE A 80 -0.70 -12.41 10.32
CA PHE A 80 0.38 -12.65 11.28
C PHE A 80 0.18 -13.95 12.07
N LEU A 81 -1.04 -14.24 12.53
CA LEU A 81 -1.35 -15.48 13.24
C LEU A 81 -1.18 -16.72 12.33
N VAL A 82 -1.60 -16.63 11.08
CA VAL A 82 -1.44 -17.73 10.10
C VAL A 82 0.04 -17.96 9.80
N ASP A 83 0.81 -16.89 9.59
CA ASP A 83 2.25 -16.97 9.31
C ASP A 83 3.02 -17.56 10.51
N MET A 84 2.68 -17.12 11.72
CA MET A 84 3.25 -17.70 12.95
C MET A 84 2.89 -19.18 13.11
N SER A 85 1.65 -19.56 12.81
CA SER A 85 1.22 -20.96 12.89
C SER A 85 1.93 -21.84 11.85
N ALA A 86 2.11 -21.33 10.63
CA ALA A 86 2.85 -22.03 9.58
C ALA A 86 4.32 -22.22 9.96
N THR A 87 4.94 -21.19 10.57
CA THR A 87 6.33 -21.27 11.03
C THR A 87 6.49 -22.29 12.16
N ILE A 88 5.59 -22.30 13.13
CA ILE A 88 5.61 -23.28 14.22
C ILE A 88 5.40 -24.69 13.68
N LEU A 89 4.45 -24.87 12.76
CA LEU A 89 4.17 -26.17 12.15
C LEU A 89 5.37 -26.69 11.36
N ALA A 90 6.01 -25.83 10.57
CA ALA A 90 7.20 -26.19 9.82
C ALA A 90 8.39 -26.58 10.72
N TYR A 91 8.51 -25.95 11.90
CA TYR A 91 9.55 -26.27 12.86
C TYR A 91 9.34 -27.66 13.52
N TYR A 92 8.09 -27.99 13.92
CA TYR A 92 7.80 -29.26 14.59
C TYR A 92 7.57 -30.43 13.64
N HIS A 93 7.16 -30.15 12.41
CA HIS A 93 6.89 -31.17 11.39
C HIS A 93 7.59 -30.77 10.07
N PRO A 94 8.95 -30.82 10.04
CA PRO A 94 9.68 -30.51 8.83
C PRO A 94 9.32 -31.52 7.74
N VAL A 95 9.13 -31.00 6.51
CA VAL A 95 8.95 -31.83 5.32
C VAL A 95 10.35 -32.15 4.79
N ASP A 96 10.71 -33.43 4.73
CA ASP A 96 11.96 -33.87 4.12
C ASP A 96 11.94 -33.60 2.62
N VAL A 97 12.58 -32.52 2.21
CA VAL A 97 12.77 -32.17 0.80
C VAL A 97 14.21 -32.49 0.43
N GLU A 98 14.45 -33.71 -0.04
CA GLU A 98 15.78 -34.18 -0.51
C GLU A 98 16.43 -33.34 -1.63
N LEU A 99 15.69 -32.37 -2.17
CA LEU A 99 16.07 -31.58 -3.35
C LEU A 99 16.70 -30.21 -3.03
N VAL A 100 16.77 -29.79 -1.77
CA VAL A 100 17.27 -28.46 -1.41
C VAL A 100 18.71 -28.56 -0.94
N THR A 101 19.64 -28.20 -1.79
CA THR A 101 21.05 -28.01 -1.41
C THR A 101 21.22 -26.64 -0.72
N ALA A 102 22.19 -26.51 0.19
CA ALA A 102 22.48 -25.25 0.88
C ALA A 102 22.75 -24.08 -0.11
N GLU A 103 23.34 -24.36 -1.27
CA GLU A 103 23.56 -23.37 -2.32
C GLU A 103 22.26 -22.93 -2.99
N SER A 104 21.33 -23.86 -3.25
CA SER A 104 20.02 -23.52 -3.83
C SER A 104 19.15 -22.74 -2.83
N GLU A 105 19.27 -23.02 -1.55
CA GLU A 105 18.59 -22.28 -0.47
C GLU A 105 19.10 -20.83 -0.39
N LEU A 106 20.42 -20.64 -0.39
CA LEU A 106 21.01 -19.29 -0.38
C LEU A 106 20.58 -18.48 -1.59
N ASN A 107 20.67 -19.05 -2.79
CA ASN A 107 20.29 -18.37 -4.03
C ASN A 107 18.79 -18.01 -4.03
N SER A 108 17.93 -18.93 -3.62
CA SER A 108 16.48 -18.70 -3.49
C SER A 108 16.16 -17.55 -2.51
N THR A 109 16.84 -17.55 -1.35
CA THR A 109 16.65 -16.51 -0.32
C THR A 109 17.12 -15.15 -0.82
N LEU A 110 18.28 -15.07 -1.47
CA LEU A 110 18.80 -13.83 -2.04
C LEU A 110 17.88 -13.27 -3.14
N CYS A 111 17.42 -14.11 -4.05
CA CYS A 111 16.48 -13.71 -5.10
C CYS A 111 15.15 -13.20 -4.50
N SER A 112 14.61 -13.91 -3.52
CA SER A 112 13.37 -13.52 -2.82
C SER A 112 13.53 -12.15 -2.13
N LEU A 113 14.65 -11.95 -1.44
CA LEU A 113 14.97 -10.71 -0.75
C LEU A 113 15.07 -9.54 -1.73
N MET A 114 15.73 -9.72 -2.86
CA MET A 114 15.82 -8.71 -3.92
C MET A 114 14.46 -8.34 -4.49
N ILE A 115 13.61 -9.32 -4.77
CA ILE A 115 12.25 -9.08 -5.29
C ILE A 115 11.41 -8.31 -4.28
N VAL A 116 11.44 -8.68 -3.00
CA VAL A 116 10.66 -8.00 -1.96
C VAL A 116 11.15 -6.57 -1.74
N LEU A 117 12.46 -6.35 -1.64
CA LEU A 117 13.03 -5.01 -1.48
C LEU A 117 12.65 -4.10 -2.66
N PHE A 118 12.77 -4.60 -3.89
CA PHE A 118 12.38 -3.86 -5.08
C PHE A 118 10.89 -3.53 -5.10
N SER A 119 10.05 -4.50 -4.71
CA SER A 119 8.59 -4.31 -4.64
C SER A 119 8.19 -3.27 -3.60
N VAL A 120 8.76 -3.35 -2.38
CA VAL A 120 8.50 -2.37 -1.31
C VAL A 120 8.97 -0.98 -1.72
N PHE A 121 10.14 -0.87 -2.34
CA PHE A 121 10.66 0.39 -2.85
C PHE A 121 9.73 1.01 -3.90
N THR A 122 9.27 0.21 -4.87
CA THR A 122 8.36 0.66 -5.93
C THR A 122 7.01 1.11 -5.34
N ILE A 123 6.43 0.33 -4.42
CA ILE A 123 5.18 0.70 -3.74
C ILE A 123 5.35 2.01 -2.98
N THR A 124 6.45 2.19 -2.27
CA THR A 124 6.73 3.42 -1.51
C THR A 124 6.81 4.64 -2.43
N ILE A 125 7.46 4.52 -3.59
CA ILE A 125 7.50 5.61 -4.57
C ILE A 125 6.10 5.96 -5.07
N ILE A 126 5.30 4.96 -5.45
CA ILE A 126 3.93 5.18 -5.93
C ILE A 126 3.08 5.88 -4.87
N LEU A 127 3.16 5.43 -3.61
CA LEU A 127 2.43 6.05 -2.50
C LEU A 127 2.85 7.50 -2.26
N ASN A 128 4.16 7.79 -2.29
CA ASN A 128 4.66 9.15 -2.16
C ASN A 128 4.19 10.06 -3.30
N MET A 129 4.13 9.55 -4.52
CA MET A 129 3.60 10.30 -5.67
C MET A 129 2.10 10.60 -5.51
N GLN A 130 1.31 9.61 -5.05
CA GLN A 130 -0.12 9.80 -4.79
C GLN A 130 -0.38 10.80 -3.67
N GLN A 131 0.39 10.74 -2.57
CA GLN A 131 0.28 11.69 -1.46
C GLN A 131 0.59 13.12 -1.90
N LYS A 132 1.64 13.33 -2.70
CA LYS A 132 1.98 14.65 -3.26
C LYS A 132 0.84 15.19 -4.12
N LYS A 133 0.29 14.37 -5.02
CA LYS A 133 -0.83 14.76 -5.87
C LYS A 133 -2.06 15.15 -5.06
N GLN A 134 -2.41 14.36 -4.05
CA GLN A 134 -3.54 14.68 -3.15
C GLN A 134 -3.30 15.98 -2.37
N ALA A 135 -2.08 16.22 -1.88
CA ALA A 135 -1.74 17.46 -1.20
C ALA A 135 -1.86 18.69 -2.12
N GLU A 136 -1.43 18.56 -3.37
CA GLU A 136 -1.59 19.63 -4.39
C GLU A 136 -3.07 19.89 -4.70
N GLU A 137 -3.87 18.84 -4.88
CA GLU A 137 -5.32 18.96 -5.11
C GLU A 137 -6.03 19.64 -3.93
N LEU A 138 -5.72 19.22 -2.69
CA LEU A 138 -6.26 19.84 -1.48
C LEU A 138 -5.88 21.33 -1.38
N THR A 139 -4.64 21.66 -1.68
CA THR A 139 -4.14 23.03 -1.67
C THR A 139 -4.87 23.89 -2.71
N SER A 140 -5.07 23.36 -3.92
CA SER A 140 -5.79 24.05 -5.00
C SER A 140 -7.26 24.27 -4.64
N LEU A 141 -7.92 23.25 -4.08
CA LEU A 141 -9.31 23.33 -3.64
C LEU A 141 -9.47 24.33 -2.49
N SER A 142 -8.55 24.34 -1.52
CA SER A 142 -8.54 25.32 -0.43
C SER A 142 -8.45 26.75 -0.97
N ARG A 143 -7.58 26.99 -1.95
CA ARG A 143 -7.46 28.32 -2.61
C ARG A 143 -8.75 28.73 -3.34
N GLN A 144 -9.39 27.78 -4.04
CA GLN A 144 -10.68 28.06 -4.72
C GLN A 144 -11.77 28.40 -3.70
N LEU A 145 -11.84 27.67 -2.59
CA LEU A 145 -12.79 27.96 -1.51
C LEU A 145 -12.52 29.32 -0.86
N GLU A 146 -11.25 29.67 -0.63
CA GLU A 146 -10.88 30.99 -0.14
C GLU A 146 -11.30 32.09 -1.12
N GLN A 147 -11.04 31.94 -2.41
CA GLN A 147 -11.45 32.90 -3.44
C GLN A 147 -12.98 33.04 -3.49
N ALA A 148 -13.71 31.92 -3.48
CA ALA A 148 -15.18 31.96 -3.43
C ALA A 148 -15.73 32.64 -2.17
N ALA A 149 -15.05 32.44 -1.04
CA ALA A 149 -15.43 33.06 0.24
C ALA A 149 -15.03 34.55 0.36
N ASP A 150 -14.18 35.07 -0.55
CA ASP A 150 -13.72 36.46 -0.55
C ASP A 150 -14.67 37.41 -1.30
N HIS A 151 -15.59 36.86 -2.07
CA HIS A 151 -16.59 37.64 -2.80
C HIS A 151 -17.97 37.49 -2.19
N ASP A 152 -18.75 38.58 -2.26
CA ASP A 152 -20.17 38.56 -1.92
C ASP A 152 -20.97 37.94 -3.06
N ALA A 153 -21.78 36.93 -2.76
CA ALA A 153 -22.52 36.15 -3.75
C ALA A 153 -23.56 36.95 -4.56
N LEU A 154 -24.04 38.07 -4.02
CA LEU A 154 -25.06 38.92 -4.65
C LEU A 154 -24.44 40.01 -5.52
N THR A 155 -23.37 40.64 -5.04
CA THR A 155 -22.78 41.82 -5.68
C THR A 155 -21.52 41.50 -6.50
N GLY A 156 -20.90 40.33 -6.29
CA GLY A 156 -19.62 39.97 -6.88
C GLY A 156 -18.41 40.75 -6.36
N LEU A 157 -18.62 41.69 -5.44
CA LEU A 157 -17.58 42.52 -4.84
C LEU A 157 -16.84 41.75 -3.73
N TYR A 158 -15.64 42.25 -3.39
CA TYR A 158 -14.93 41.73 -2.21
C TYR A 158 -15.72 41.94 -0.94
N ASN A 159 -15.86 40.88 -0.16
CA ASN A 159 -16.57 40.96 1.11
C ASN A 159 -15.68 41.59 2.21
N ARG A 160 -16.32 41.95 3.35
CA ARG A 160 -15.65 42.57 4.52
C ARG A 160 -14.50 41.70 5.07
N ARG A 161 -14.61 40.38 4.92
CA ARG A 161 -13.57 39.41 5.36
C ARG A 161 -12.28 39.53 4.54
N TYR A 162 -12.40 39.73 3.25
CA TYR A 162 -11.24 39.97 2.37
C TYR A 162 -10.55 41.29 2.75
N LEU A 163 -11.34 42.37 2.93
CA LEU A 163 -10.81 43.68 3.27
C LEU A 163 -10.02 43.63 4.58
N ASN A 164 -10.56 42.99 5.62
CA ASN A 164 -9.86 42.85 6.89
C ASN A 164 -8.54 42.13 6.77
N ARG A 165 -8.51 40.99 6.05
CA ARG A 165 -7.27 40.24 5.79
C ARG A 165 -6.25 41.02 4.96
N TYR A 166 -6.71 41.79 4.02
CA TYR A 166 -5.86 42.67 3.21
C TYR A 166 -5.21 43.76 4.06
N LEU A 167 -5.98 44.41 4.92
CA LEU A 167 -5.48 45.44 5.86
C LEU A 167 -4.47 44.83 6.85
N GLU A 168 -4.73 43.67 7.38
CA GLU A 168 -3.79 42.95 8.28
C GLU A 168 -2.45 42.63 7.56
N ARG A 169 -2.51 42.17 6.31
CA ARG A 169 -1.28 41.91 5.50
C ARG A 169 -0.49 43.21 5.26
N LEU A 170 -1.17 44.31 4.97
CA LEU A 170 -0.53 45.62 4.82
C LEU A 170 0.14 46.08 6.10
N ALA A 171 -0.56 45.94 7.25
CA ALA A 171 -0.02 46.30 8.56
C ALA A 171 1.22 45.48 8.93
N GLN A 172 1.25 44.18 8.55
CA GLN A 172 2.42 43.31 8.77
C GLN A 172 3.59 43.66 7.86
N LYS A 173 3.34 44.05 6.59
CA LYS A 173 4.39 44.52 5.69
C LYS A 173 4.98 45.85 6.16
N GLY A 174 4.15 46.81 6.50
CA GLY A 174 4.61 48.10 7.02
C GLY A 174 5.41 48.00 8.32
N LYS A 175 5.17 46.97 9.15
CA LYS A 175 6.01 46.70 10.32
C LYS A 175 7.38 46.14 9.96
N LYS A 176 7.54 45.40 8.87
CA LYS A 176 8.86 44.85 8.43
C LYS A 176 9.76 45.93 7.84
N ASP A 177 9.19 46.92 7.16
CA ASP A 177 9.96 48.01 6.52
C ASP A 177 10.41 49.09 7.52
N VAL A 178 9.88 49.06 8.75
CA VAL A 178 10.25 50.03 9.84
C VAL A 178 11.45 49.53 10.65
N TYR A 179 11.86 48.23 10.53
CA TYR A 179 12.96 47.63 11.29
C TYR A 179 14.11 47.13 10.38
N ALA A 180 14.17 47.54 9.13
CA ALA A 180 15.26 47.24 8.21
C ALA A 180 16.23 48.49 8.13
#